data_f28f298e5be816b9eeda0ce2afecd3a4
#
_entry.id   f28f298e5be816b9eeda0ce2afecd3a4
#
_cell.length_a   1.000
_cell.length_b   1.000
_cell.length_c   1.000
_cell.angle_alpha   90.00
_cell.angle_beta   90.00
_cell.angle_gamma   90.00
#
_symmetry.space_group_name_H-M   'P 1'
#
loop_
_entity.id
_entity.type
_entity.pdbx_description
1 polymer ?
#
loop_
_entity_poly.entity_id
_entity_poly.type
_entity_poly.pdbx_seq_one_letter_code
_entity_poly.pdbx_strand_id
1 'polypeptide(L)'
;MIEKVNMYHPDKVADRIAGAIVDYAYSLVPNPRIAVEVLVGHGHAAIIAESSVILERQVVEGIVGRIAGLSKGSVKLVQAPQDSHLAANQASGFRCGDNGVFAAKWHPGYERATTLAAEYGSIFIADGKYMFDFHRNAATICQSNATESDIRAVATEFENVTINPLGAWTGGTDADTGATNRKLGSDQPFCNPNGLHGKDLSKADVSISICVNAISRKLGGAFVKAYCSIGDEEVDLFVDGVRVGRLEFSEAVEFARSYITDLGGFEKFAEYGMRWDYEHD
;
A
#
# COMPACT_ATOMS: atom_id res chain seq x y z
N MET A 1 4.93 -18.89 5.92
CA MET A 1 4.28 -17.90 6.80
C MET A 1 4.12 -16.59 6.06
N ILE A 2 2.99 -15.92 6.26
CA ILE A 2 2.66 -14.64 5.62
C ILE A 2 2.22 -13.65 6.69
N GLU A 3 2.88 -12.51 6.75
CA GLU A 3 2.51 -11.40 7.63
C GLU A 3 1.43 -10.55 6.98
N LYS A 4 0.44 -10.14 7.76
CA LYS A 4 -0.55 -9.11 7.40
C LYS A 4 -0.88 -8.21 8.58
N VAL A 5 -1.19 -6.97 8.27
CA VAL A 5 -1.85 -6.05 9.18
C VAL A 5 -3.16 -5.59 8.55
N ASN A 6 -4.14 -5.22 9.37
CA ASN A 6 -5.38 -4.67 8.83
C ASN A 6 -5.31 -3.15 8.61
N MET A 7 -6.36 -2.60 8.01
CA MET A 7 -6.44 -1.19 7.62
C MET A 7 -6.45 -0.20 8.81
N TYR A 8 -6.60 -0.68 10.03
CA TYR A 8 -6.59 0.13 11.28
C TYR A 8 -5.21 0.17 11.95
N HIS A 9 -4.23 -0.60 11.43
CA HIS A 9 -2.85 -0.47 11.88
C HIS A 9 -2.33 0.95 11.63
N PRO A 10 -1.63 1.61 12.58
CA PRO A 10 -1.19 2.99 12.44
C PRO A 10 -0.47 3.31 11.12
N ASP A 11 0.44 2.43 10.67
CA ASP A 11 1.12 2.62 9.38
C ASP A 11 0.14 2.55 8.21
N LYS A 12 -0.89 1.69 8.26
CA LYS A 12 -1.92 1.63 7.21
C LYS A 12 -2.87 2.83 7.25
N VAL A 13 -3.11 3.39 8.42
CA VAL A 13 -3.81 4.68 8.55
C VAL A 13 -3.00 5.78 7.85
N ALA A 14 -1.68 5.82 8.03
CA ALA A 14 -0.81 6.76 7.31
C ALA A 14 -0.85 6.55 5.80
N ASP A 15 -0.73 5.29 5.32
CA ASP A 15 -0.82 4.94 3.90
C ASP A 15 -2.16 5.33 3.28
N ARG A 16 -3.28 5.10 3.99
CA ARG A 16 -4.63 5.47 3.54
C ARG A 16 -4.81 6.99 3.45
N ILE A 17 -4.30 7.75 4.42
CA ILE A 17 -4.31 9.22 4.35
C ILE A 17 -3.54 9.69 3.12
N ALA A 18 -2.34 9.14 2.90
CA ALA A 18 -1.53 9.48 1.73
C ALA A 18 -2.23 9.09 0.42
N GLY A 19 -2.82 7.90 0.33
CA GLY A 19 -3.59 7.43 -0.82
C GLY A 19 -4.78 8.32 -1.13
N ALA A 20 -5.57 8.69 -0.12
CA ALA A 20 -6.73 9.57 -0.30
C ALA A 20 -6.33 10.99 -0.75
N ILE A 21 -5.16 11.49 -0.33
CA ILE A 21 -4.62 12.77 -0.82
C ILE A 21 -4.20 12.65 -2.29
N VAL A 22 -3.61 11.52 -2.68
CA VAL A 22 -3.27 11.24 -4.09
C VAL A 22 -4.54 11.14 -4.93
N ASP A 23 -5.58 10.43 -4.47
CA ASP A 23 -6.89 10.38 -5.14
C ASP A 23 -7.48 11.77 -5.33
N TYR A 24 -7.37 12.62 -4.31
CA TYR A 24 -7.80 14.02 -4.43
C TYR A 24 -7.00 14.77 -5.50
N ALA A 25 -5.69 14.61 -5.58
CA ALA A 25 -4.88 15.22 -6.63
C ALA A 25 -5.30 14.74 -8.03
N TYR A 26 -5.58 13.45 -8.21
CA TYR A 26 -6.09 12.87 -9.45
C TYR A 26 -7.49 13.38 -9.82
N SER A 27 -8.30 13.79 -8.85
CA SER A 27 -9.60 14.42 -9.12
C SER A 27 -9.47 15.86 -9.67
N LEU A 28 -8.33 16.50 -9.44
CA LEU A 28 -8.06 17.87 -9.91
C LEU A 28 -7.48 17.90 -11.32
N VAL A 29 -6.59 16.95 -11.64
CA VAL A 29 -5.96 16.82 -12.97
C VAL A 29 -5.70 15.36 -13.30
N PRO A 30 -5.67 14.96 -14.60
CA PRO A 30 -5.58 13.55 -15.01
C PRO A 30 -4.27 12.84 -14.60
N ASN A 31 -3.17 13.55 -14.51
CA ASN A 31 -1.85 12.99 -14.23
C ASN A 31 -1.07 13.93 -13.30
N PRO A 32 -1.47 14.06 -12.04
CA PRO A 32 -0.75 14.88 -11.08
C PRO A 32 0.60 14.23 -10.81
N ARG A 33 1.62 15.07 -10.64
CA ARG A 33 2.88 14.65 -10.06
C ARG A 33 2.81 14.93 -8.58
N ILE A 34 2.87 13.89 -7.78
CA ILE A 34 2.64 14.02 -6.35
C ILE A 34 3.44 12.98 -5.57
N ALA A 35 3.99 13.40 -4.44
CA ALA A 35 4.53 12.53 -3.42
C ALA A 35 4.03 13.00 -2.06
N VAL A 36 3.43 12.11 -1.29
CA VAL A 36 2.84 12.40 0.01
C VAL A 36 3.43 11.48 1.06
N GLU A 37 4.05 12.07 2.07
CA GLU A 37 4.51 11.36 3.26
C GLU A 37 3.70 11.78 4.46
N VAL A 38 3.28 10.80 5.26
CA VAL A 38 2.42 11.00 6.42
C VAL A 38 3.03 10.34 7.66
N LEU A 39 3.04 11.10 8.74
CA LEU A 39 3.29 10.60 10.09
C LEU A 39 2.03 10.88 10.92
N VAL A 40 1.43 9.87 11.54
CA VAL A 40 0.19 9.98 12.31
C VAL A 40 0.29 9.23 13.63
N GLY A 41 -0.19 9.82 14.70
CA GLY A 41 -0.26 9.19 16.01
C GLY A 41 -0.46 10.18 17.16
N HIS A 42 -0.94 9.68 18.27
CA HIS A 42 -1.11 10.44 19.53
C HIS A 42 -1.87 11.77 19.34
N GLY A 43 -2.96 11.72 18.57
CA GLY A 43 -3.81 12.88 18.32
C GLY A 43 -3.27 13.88 17.27
N HIS A 44 -2.20 13.57 16.54
CA HIS A 44 -1.57 14.46 15.57
C HIS A 44 -1.29 13.79 14.22
N ALA A 45 -1.27 14.59 13.16
CA ALA A 45 -0.77 14.19 11.86
C ALA A 45 0.17 15.26 11.30
N ALA A 46 1.33 14.83 10.75
CA ALA A 46 2.24 15.66 9.99
C ALA A 46 2.31 15.12 8.55
N ILE A 47 2.06 15.99 7.59
CA ILE A 47 1.97 15.65 6.17
C ILE A 47 2.91 16.56 5.40
N ILE A 48 3.76 15.98 4.56
CA ILE A 48 4.54 16.68 3.55
C ILE A 48 4.03 16.19 2.19
N ALA A 49 3.59 17.12 1.36
CA ALA A 49 3.13 16.85 0.01
C ALA A 49 3.93 17.69 -0.99
N GLU A 50 4.73 17.04 -1.81
CA GLU A 50 5.32 17.61 -3.02
C GLU A 50 4.32 17.38 -4.15
N SER A 51 3.83 18.46 -4.80
CA SER A 51 2.75 18.32 -5.77
C SER A 51 2.80 19.36 -6.86
N SER A 52 2.42 18.93 -8.08
CA SER A 52 2.18 19.83 -9.22
C SER A 52 0.83 20.55 -9.15
N VAL A 53 -0.03 20.19 -8.18
CA VAL A 53 -1.33 20.81 -7.95
C VAL A 53 -1.43 21.34 -6.53
N ILE A 54 -2.21 22.40 -6.35
CA ILE A 54 -2.47 22.95 -5.02
C ILE A 54 -3.56 22.12 -4.35
N LEU A 55 -3.22 21.55 -3.20
CA LEU A 55 -4.15 20.80 -2.37
C LEU A 55 -4.81 21.73 -1.36
N GLU A 56 -6.14 21.80 -1.36
CA GLU A 56 -6.86 22.63 -0.41
C GLU A 56 -6.72 22.06 1.01
N ARG A 57 -6.21 22.89 1.92
CA ARG A 57 -5.98 22.49 3.33
C ARG A 57 -7.22 21.88 3.97
N GLN A 58 -8.41 22.46 3.75
CA GLN A 58 -9.65 21.96 4.35
C GLN A 58 -10.02 20.57 3.87
N VAL A 59 -9.74 20.23 2.60
CA VAL A 59 -9.97 18.91 2.04
C VAL A 59 -9.02 17.90 2.67
N VAL A 60 -7.73 18.23 2.76
CA VAL A 60 -6.73 17.37 3.41
C VAL A 60 -7.07 17.14 4.89
N GLU A 61 -7.43 18.19 5.63
CA GLU A 61 -7.87 18.04 7.03
C GLU A 61 -9.15 17.20 7.15
N GLY A 62 -10.07 17.29 6.18
CA GLY A 62 -11.25 16.42 6.09
C GLY A 62 -10.91 14.94 5.86
N ILE A 63 -9.94 14.66 4.98
CA ILE A 63 -9.41 13.31 4.75
C ILE A 63 -8.85 12.71 6.04
N VAL A 64 -7.97 13.47 6.72
CA VAL A 64 -7.36 13.03 7.99
C VAL A 64 -8.43 12.80 9.07
N GLY A 65 -9.41 13.70 9.17
CA GLY A 65 -10.53 13.57 10.12
C GLY A 65 -11.35 12.31 9.87
N ARG A 66 -11.63 11.99 8.61
CA ARG A 66 -12.40 10.79 8.21
C ARG A 66 -11.63 9.49 8.48
N ILE A 67 -10.33 9.46 8.21
CA ILE A 67 -9.52 8.21 8.28
C ILE A 67 -8.99 7.97 9.69
N ALA A 68 -8.47 9.01 10.36
CA ALA A 68 -7.81 8.90 11.66
C ALA A 68 -8.63 9.49 12.83
N GLY A 69 -9.81 10.04 12.59
CA GLY A 69 -10.64 10.65 13.64
C GLY A 69 -10.09 11.95 14.21
N LEU A 70 -9.08 12.55 13.61
CA LEU A 70 -8.39 13.73 14.13
C LEU A 70 -9.13 15.03 13.84
N SER A 71 -9.05 15.98 14.78
CA SER A 71 -9.56 17.34 14.59
C SER A 71 -8.68 18.15 13.62
N LYS A 72 -9.25 19.16 12.98
CA LYS A 72 -8.53 20.03 12.02
C LYS A 72 -7.28 20.68 12.61
N GLY A 73 -7.31 21.10 13.89
CA GLY A 73 -6.17 21.73 14.57
C GLY A 73 -4.99 20.78 14.84
N SER A 74 -5.17 19.47 14.68
CA SER A 74 -4.14 18.46 14.90
C SER A 74 -3.35 18.12 13.64
N VAL A 75 -3.62 18.77 12.49
CA VAL A 75 -3.00 18.46 11.21
C VAL A 75 -1.99 19.54 10.83
N LYS A 76 -0.72 19.13 10.71
CA LYS A 76 0.36 19.96 10.12
C LYS A 76 0.55 19.57 8.67
N LEU A 77 0.15 20.44 7.74
CA LEU A 77 0.35 20.25 6.31
C LEU A 77 1.45 21.20 5.80
N VAL A 78 2.47 20.63 5.19
CA VAL A 78 3.50 21.33 4.41
C VAL A 78 3.29 20.93 2.94
N GLN A 79 3.04 21.92 2.09
CA GLN A 79 2.99 21.74 0.64
C GLN A 79 4.22 22.37 0.01
N ALA A 80 4.85 21.64 -0.90
CA ALA A 80 5.95 22.12 -1.72
C ALA A 80 5.63 21.89 -3.20
N PRO A 81 6.06 22.79 -4.11
CA PRO A 81 6.02 22.49 -5.52
C PRO A 81 6.98 21.32 -5.82
N GLN A 82 6.63 20.51 -6.81
CA GLN A 82 7.57 19.51 -7.29
C GLN A 82 8.80 20.19 -7.90
N ASP A 83 9.98 19.59 -7.68
CA ASP A 83 11.22 20.08 -8.28
C ASP A 83 11.14 20.12 -9.81
N SER A 84 11.63 21.21 -10.41
CA SER A 84 11.51 21.45 -11.84
C SER A 84 12.30 20.47 -12.70
N HIS A 85 13.41 19.91 -12.20
CA HIS A 85 14.19 18.90 -12.91
C HIS A 85 13.48 17.55 -12.90
N LEU A 86 12.90 17.15 -11.76
CA LEU A 86 12.05 15.96 -11.66
C LEU A 86 10.83 16.09 -12.56
N ALA A 87 10.23 17.27 -12.62
CA ALA A 87 9.10 17.56 -13.49
C ALA A 87 9.45 17.51 -14.99
N ALA A 88 10.62 18.00 -15.39
CA ALA A 88 11.06 18.02 -16.79
C ALA A 88 11.24 16.63 -17.39
N ASN A 89 11.69 15.65 -16.60
CA ASN A 89 11.85 14.26 -17.06
C ASN A 89 10.53 13.63 -17.54
N GLN A 90 9.41 14.13 -17.07
CA GLN A 90 8.07 13.61 -17.37
C GLN A 90 7.28 14.50 -18.34
N ALA A 91 7.87 15.63 -18.79
CA ALA A 91 7.15 16.62 -19.61
C ALA A 91 6.80 16.14 -21.01
N SER A 92 7.53 15.18 -21.59
CA SER A 92 7.36 14.65 -22.93
C SER A 92 6.74 13.24 -23.01
N GLY A 93 6.24 12.71 -21.89
CA GLY A 93 5.66 11.39 -21.78
C GLY A 93 5.95 10.74 -20.44
N PHE A 94 5.47 9.52 -20.25
CA PHE A 94 5.80 8.73 -19.06
C PHE A 94 7.21 8.17 -19.21
N ARG A 95 8.09 8.63 -18.33
CA ARG A 95 9.44 8.09 -18.15
C ARG A 95 9.63 7.70 -16.70
N CYS A 96 10.50 6.73 -16.48
CA CYS A 96 10.84 6.34 -15.11
C CYS A 96 11.42 7.55 -14.35
N GLY A 97 10.76 7.94 -13.26
CA GLY A 97 11.17 9.07 -12.41
C GLY A 97 12.19 8.67 -11.34
N ASP A 98 12.59 7.39 -11.26
CA ASP A 98 13.45 6.87 -10.21
C ASP A 98 14.30 5.70 -10.69
N ASN A 99 15.46 5.48 -10.04
CA ASN A 99 16.22 4.23 -10.19
C ASN A 99 15.55 3.16 -9.33
N GLY A 100 15.38 1.95 -9.88
CA GLY A 100 14.74 0.90 -9.12
C GLY A 100 15.14 -0.51 -9.53
N VAL A 101 15.16 -1.38 -8.53
CA VAL A 101 15.19 -2.82 -8.68
C VAL A 101 13.92 -3.35 -8.03
N PHE A 102 13.03 -3.89 -8.83
CA PHE A 102 11.74 -4.40 -8.40
C PHE A 102 11.72 -5.91 -8.50
N ALA A 103 11.04 -6.57 -7.57
CA ALA A 103 10.92 -8.02 -7.61
C ALA A 103 9.60 -8.46 -6.99
N ALA A 104 9.03 -9.54 -7.55
CA ALA A 104 7.85 -10.18 -7.02
C ALA A 104 7.93 -11.70 -7.16
N LYS A 105 7.34 -12.38 -6.19
CA LYS A 105 7.07 -13.81 -6.22
C LYS A 105 5.69 -14.05 -5.64
N TRP A 106 4.69 -14.14 -6.50
CA TRP A 106 3.32 -14.34 -6.07
C TRP A 106 3.12 -15.74 -5.44
N HIS A 107 2.18 -15.82 -4.49
CA HIS A 107 1.80 -17.07 -3.84
C HIS A 107 0.31 -17.04 -3.47
N PRO A 108 -0.49 -18.08 -3.75
CA PRO A 108 -1.94 -18.10 -3.48
C PRO A 108 -2.32 -17.80 -2.03
N GLY A 109 -1.51 -18.24 -1.07
CA GLY A 109 -1.72 -17.96 0.35
C GLY A 109 -1.69 -16.48 0.69
N TYR A 110 -1.10 -15.65 -0.15
CA TYR A 110 -1.03 -14.21 0.07
C TYR A 110 -2.40 -13.54 -0.11
N GLU A 111 -3.15 -13.92 -1.15
CA GLU A 111 -4.52 -13.44 -1.37
C GLU A 111 -5.42 -13.87 -0.22
N ARG A 112 -5.36 -15.15 0.18
CA ARG A 112 -6.10 -15.66 1.33
C ARG A 112 -5.77 -14.91 2.63
N ALA A 113 -4.50 -14.65 2.90
CA ALA A 113 -4.09 -13.86 4.06
C ALA A 113 -4.63 -12.43 4.01
N THR A 114 -4.71 -11.83 2.82
CA THR A 114 -5.27 -10.49 2.62
C THR A 114 -6.77 -10.48 2.90
N THR A 115 -7.51 -11.48 2.39
CA THR A 115 -8.95 -11.64 2.67
C THR A 115 -9.21 -11.78 4.17
N LEU A 116 -8.47 -12.66 4.86
CA LEU A 116 -8.62 -12.83 6.31
C LEU A 116 -8.31 -11.55 7.10
N ALA A 117 -7.26 -10.82 6.73
CA ALA A 117 -6.94 -9.54 7.37
C ALA A 117 -8.05 -8.49 7.16
N ALA A 118 -8.70 -8.51 5.98
CA ALA A 118 -9.83 -7.62 5.67
C ALA A 118 -11.07 -8.01 6.47
N GLU A 119 -11.38 -9.29 6.56
CA GLU A 119 -12.49 -9.82 7.36
C GLU A 119 -12.32 -9.47 8.85
N TYR A 120 -11.15 -9.74 9.43
CA TYR A 120 -10.86 -9.39 10.83
C TYR A 120 -10.93 -7.88 11.05
N GLY A 121 -10.37 -7.08 10.12
CA GLY A 121 -10.49 -5.64 10.18
C GLY A 121 -11.95 -5.15 10.15
N SER A 122 -12.81 -5.76 9.34
CA SER A 122 -14.23 -5.40 9.25
C SER A 122 -15.03 -5.77 10.51
N ILE A 123 -14.64 -6.86 11.17
CA ILE A 123 -15.32 -7.34 12.38
C ILE A 123 -14.90 -6.52 13.62
N PHE A 124 -13.59 -6.32 13.81
CA PHE A 124 -13.09 -5.72 15.05
C PHE A 124 -12.95 -4.20 14.97
N ILE A 125 -12.84 -3.61 13.79
CA ILE A 125 -12.70 -2.15 13.55
C ILE A 125 -11.57 -1.55 14.45
N ALA A 126 -10.50 -2.29 14.61
CA ALA A 126 -9.37 -1.96 15.47
C ALA A 126 -8.08 -2.55 14.93
N ASP A 127 -6.92 -2.03 15.38
CA ASP A 127 -5.59 -2.46 14.97
C ASP A 127 -5.38 -3.97 15.14
N GLY A 128 -4.95 -4.63 14.07
CA GLY A 128 -4.68 -6.05 14.04
C GLY A 128 -3.41 -6.40 13.25
N LYS A 129 -2.65 -7.37 13.79
CA LYS A 129 -1.40 -7.89 13.24
C LYS A 129 -1.47 -9.40 13.22
N TYR A 130 -1.21 -9.99 12.06
CA TYR A 130 -1.46 -11.39 11.82
C TYR A 130 -0.25 -12.07 11.19
N MET A 131 0.00 -13.32 11.58
CA MET A 131 0.95 -14.21 10.93
C MET A 131 0.22 -15.50 10.59
N PHE A 132 0.10 -15.83 9.30
CA PHE A 132 -0.59 -17.01 8.80
C PHE A 132 0.40 -18.04 8.27
N ASP A 133 0.26 -19.29 8.69
CA ASP A 133 1.00 -20.45 8.17
C ASP A 133 0.01 -21.48 7.62
N PHE A 134 -0.40 -21.30 6.38
CA PHE A 134 -1.35 -22.19 5.72
C PHE A 134 -0.80 -23.61 5.53
N HIS A 135 0.52 -23.79 5.52
CA HIS A 135 1.13 -25.09 5.40
C HIS A 135 1.02 -25.91 6.69
N ARG A 136 1.15 -25.24 7.84
CA ARG A 136 1.04 -25.85 9.18
C ARG A 136 -0.36 -25.73 9.79
N ASN A 137 -1.32 -25.18 9.06
CA ASN A 137 -2.65 -24.89 9.55
C ASN A 137 -2.65 -24.11 10.88
N ALA A 138 -1.81 -23.06 10.94
CA ALA A 138 -1.55 -22.31 12.14
C ALA A 138 -1.61 -20.79 11.89
N ALA A 139 -2.05 -20.05 12.92
CA ALA A 139 -2.04 -18.58 12.89
C ALA A 139 -1.64 -17.99 14.25
N THR A 140 -0.94 -16.85 14.20
CA THR A 140 -0.81 -15.93 15.34
C THR A 140 -1.64 -14.70 15.03
N ILE A 141 -2.61 -14.41 15.89
CA ILE A 141 -3.56 -13.31 15.75
C ILE A 141 -3.38 -12.37 16.92
N CYS A 142 -2.83 -11.19 16.64
CA CYS A 142 -2.73 -10.09 17.60
C CYS A 142 -3.79 -9.05 17.23
N GLN A 143 -4.93 -9.08 17.91
CA GLN A 143 -6.05 -8.17 17.67
C GLN A 143 -6.26 -7.29 18.90
N SER A 144 -6.18 -5.97 18.71
CA SER A 144 -6.45 -5.00 19.78
C SER A 144 -7.94 -4.88 20.07
N ASN A 145 -8.26 -4.41 21.29
CA ASN A 145 -9.62 -4.07 21.71
C ASN A 145 -10.63 -5.23 21.56
N ALA A 146 -10.16 -6.47 21.63
CA ALA A 146 -11.00 -7.68 21.51
C ALA A 146 -10.60 -8.70 22.59
N THR A 147 -11.58 -9.50 23.03
CA THR A 147 -11.32 -10.61 23.96
C THR A 147 -10.79 -11.83 23.21
N GLU A 148 -10.11 -12.74 23.90
CA GLU A 148 -9.67 -13.99 23.31
C GLU A 148 -10.85 -14.81 22.75
N SER A 149 -12.01 -14.79 23.44
CA SER A 149 -13.20 -15.52 23.01
C SER A 149 -13.78 -14.96 21.70
N ASP A 150 -13.78 -13.62 21.54
CA ASP A 150 -14.26 -12.98 20.30
C ASP A 150 -13.37 -13.33 19.12
N ILE A 151 -12.05 -13.27 19.32
CA ILE A 151 -11.06 -13.62 18.29
C ILE A 151 -11.19 -15.10 17.91
N ARG A 152 -11.31 -15.98 18.90
CA ARG A 152 -11.44 -17.42 18.68
C ARG A 152 -12.72 -17.79 17.93
N ALA A 153 -13.79 -17.05 18.15
CA ALA A 153 -15.07 -17.28 17.47
C ALA A 153 -14.99 -17.00 15.94
N VAL A 154 -14.10 -16.13 15.50
CA VAL A 154 -13.92 -15.80 14.08
C VAL A 154 -12.72 -16.49 13.43
N ALA A 155 -11.69 -16.87 14.21
CA ALA A 155 -10.48 -17.52 13.73
C ALA A 155 -10.66 -19.04 13.53
N THR A 156 -11.77 -19.43 12.89
CA THR A 156 -12.14 -20.86 12.73
C THR A 156 -11.41 -21.56 11.61
N GLU A 157 -10.65 -20.83 10.80
CA GLU A 157 -9.97 -21.35 9.61
C GLU A 157 -8.69 -22.14 9.94
N PHE A 158 -8.16 -21.98 11.16
CA PHE A 158 -6.91 -22.61 11.59
C PHE A 158 -7.12 -23.53 12.79
N GLU A 159 -6.49 -24.70 12.76
CA GLU A 159 -6.50 -25.64 13.90
C GLU A 159 -5.65 -25.14 15.07
N ASN A 160 -4.52 -24.49 14.75
CA ASN A 160 -3.55 -24.02 15.74
C ASN A 160 -3.52 -22.48 15.76
N VAL A 161 -4.24 -21.89 16.71
CA VAL A 161 -4.33 -20.44 16.82
C VAL A 161 -3.71 -19.95 18.13
N THR A 162 -2.69 -19.09 18.00
CA THR A 162 -2.13 -18.32 19.11
C THR A 162 -2.76 -16.92 19.08
N ILE A 163 -3.43 -16.53 20.16
CA ILE A 163 -4.14 -15.25 20.28
C ILE A 163 -3.45 -14.38 21.30
N ASN A 164 -3.13 -13.14 20.93
CA ASN A 164 -2.56 -12.12 21.80
C ASN A 164 -1.52 -12.70 22.77
N PRO A 165 -0.41 -13.28 22.31
CA PRO A 165 0.52 -14.04 23.14
C PRO A 165 1.17 -13.25 24.29
N LEU A 166 1.10 -11.92 24.23
CA LEU A 166 1.57 -11.01 25.30
C LEU A 166 0.40 -10.44 26.13
N GLY A 167 -0.81 -10.99 25.98
CA GLY A 167 -2.01 -10.53 26.65
C GLY A 167 -2.82 -9.52 25.84
N ALA A 168 -3.96 -9.10 26.39
CA ALA A 168 -4.83 -8.08 25.80
C ALA A 168 -4.09 -6.72 25.69
N TRP A 169 -4.35 -6.00 24.61
CA TRP A 169 -3.70 -4.73 24.32
C TRP A 169 -4.64 -3.73 23.66
N THR A 170 -4.29 -2.46 23.72
CA THR A 170 -4.95 -1.35 23.04
C THR A 170 -4.06 -0.90 21.90
N GLY A 171 -4.59 -0.89 20.69
CA GLY A 171 -3.86 -0.52 19.46
C GLY A 171 -4.41 0.74 18.81
N GLY A 172 -3.91 1.00 17.61
CA GLY A 172 -4.29 2.14 16.81
C GLY A 172 -3.42 3.38 17.04
N THR A 173 -3.78 4.48 16.40
CA THR A 173 -2.97 5.72 16.41
C THR A 173 -2.88 6.43 17.75
N ASP A 174 -3.71 6.06 18.73
CA ASP A 174 -3.61 6.60 20.09
C ASP A 174 -2.52 5.89 20.90
N ALA A 175 -2.17 4.65 20.54
CA ALA A 175 -1.18 3.82 21.22
C ALA A 175 0.17 3.79 20.51
N ASP A 176 0.21 3.93 19.20
CA ASP A 176 1.40 3.82 18.38
C ASP A 176 1.42 4.88 17.27
N THR A 177 2.59 5.13 16.71
CA THR A 177 2.80 6.08 15.62
C THR A 177 2.93 5.35 14.30
N GLY A 178 2.10 5.73 13.32
CA GLY A 178 2.16 5.23 11.96
C GLY A 178 2.89 6.17 11.01
N ALA A 179 3.56 5.60 10.03
CA ALA A 179 4.20 6.32 8.94
C ALA A 179 3.97 5.59 7.61
N THR A 180 3.94 6.37 6.51
CA THR A 180 3.83 5.82 5.15
C THR A 180 4.94 4.82 4.83
N ASN A 181 4.59 3.81 4.00
CA ASN A 181 5.53 2.84 3.44
C ASN A 181 6.26 1.92 4.45
N ARG A 182 5.73 1.74 5.65
CA ARG A 182 6.33 0.87 6.68
C ARG A 182 5.79 -0.56 6.71
N LYS A 183 4.79 -0.88 5.88
CA LYS A 183 4.15 -2.21 5.83
C LYS A 183 4.27 -2.90 4.47
N LEU A 184 5.37 -2.66 3.76
CA LEU A 184 5.61 -3.23 2.44
C LEU A 184 5.59 -4.76 2.43
N GLY A 185 6.07 -5.43 3.49
CA GLY A 185 5.99 -6.89 3.62
C GLY A 185 4.58 -7.43 3.78
N SER A 186 3.66 -6.61 4.33
CA SER A 186 2.21 -6.91 4.37
C SER A 186 1.52 -6.58 3.05
N ASP A 187 1.99 -5.57 2.31
CA ASP A 187 1.31 -5.02 1.14
C ASP A 187 1.60 -5.75 -0.16
N GLN A 188 2.64 -6.57 -0.20
CA GLN A 188 3.02 -7.31 -1.41
C GLN A 188 3.68 -8.66 -1.09
N PRO A 189 3.56 -9.68 -1.98
CA PRO A 189 4.03 -11.04 -1.72
C PRO A 189 5.55 -11.16 -1.51
N PHE A 190 6.31 -10.25 -2.08
CA PHE A 190 7.75 -10.16 -1.93
C PHE A 190 8.10 -8.70 -1.63
N CYS A 191 8.76 -8.48 -0.49
CA CYS A 191 9.10 -7.14 -0.06
C CYS A 191 10.07 -6.47 -1.02
N ASN A 192 9.64 -5.37 -1.60
CA ASN A 192 10.46 -4.46 -2.37
C ASN A 192 10.93 -3.34 -1.42
N PRO A 193 12.19 -2.92 -1.45
CA PRO A 193 12.69 -1.85 -0.59
C PRO A 193 12.15 -0.47 -0.94
N ASN A 194 11.53 -0.31 -2.10
CA ASN A 194 10.99 0.97 -2.56
C ASN A 194 9.59 1.25 -1.99
N GLY A 195 9.23 2.51 -1.85
CA GLY A 195 7.90 2.93 -1.39
C GLY A 195 6.80 2.53 -2.36
N LEU A 196 5.58 2.33 -1.88
CA LEU A 196 4.44 1.86 -2.66
C LEU A 196 3.25 2.83 -2.60
N HIS A 197 3.09 3.54 -1.50
CA HIS A 197 1.96 4.40 -1.21
C HIS A 197 2.33 5.88 -1.20
N GLY A 198 1.31 6.75 -1.38
CA GLY A 198 1.48 8.19 -1.36
C GLY A 198 2.11 8.79 -2.61
N LYS A 199 2.19 8.05 -3.73
CA LYS A 199 2.91 8.45 -4.94
C LYS A 199 2.05 8.32 -6.19
N ASP A 200 2.37 9.13 -7.20
CA ASP A 200 1.72 9.05 -8.51
C ASP A 200 2.22 7.83 -9.32
N LEU A 201 1.52 7.54 -10.41
CA LEU A 201 1.80 6.40 -11.29
C LEU A 201 3.10 6.55 -12.10
N SER A 202 3.65 7.76 -12.22
CA SER A 202 4.96 7.98 -12.85
C SER A 202 6.13 7.56 -11.95
N LYS A 203 5.85 7.21 -10.69
CA LYS A 203 6.84 6.60 -9.80
C LYS A 203 6.89 5.10 -10.03
N ALA A 204 8.06 4.61 -10.41
CA ALA A 204 8.30 3.18 -10.66
C ALA A 204 7.96 2.31 -9.44
N ASP A 205 8.10 2.86 -8.23
CA ASP A 205 7.68 2.22 -6.98
C ASP A 205 6.25 1.69 -7.04
N VAL A 206 5.33 2.47 -7.62
CA VAL A 206 3.94 2.04 -7.79
C VAL A 206 3.77 1.20 -9.05
N SER A 207 4.07 1.76 -10.23
CA SER A 207 3.72 1.15 -11.52
C SER A 207 4.45 -0.15 -11.77
N ILE A 208 5.77 -0.18 -11.58
CA ILE A 208 6.57 -1.38 -11.81
C ILE A 208 6.30 -2.43 -10.73
N SER A 209 6.10 -2.03 -9.48
CA SER A 209 5.73 -2.99 -8.42
C SER A 209 4.44 -3.73 -8.73
N ILE A 210 3.40 -3.02 -9.21
CA ILE A 210 2.14 -3.66 -9.64
C ILE A 210 2.40 -4.60 -10.83
N CYS A 211 3.15 -4.17 -11.83
CA CYS A 211 3.42 -4.98 -13.02
C CYS A 211 4.18 -6.27 -12.70
N VAL A 212 5.27 -6.23 -11.93
CA VAL A 212 6.03 -7.44 -11.59
C VAL A 212 5.21 -8.43 -10.77
N ASN A 213 4.32 -7.94 -9.89
CA ASN A 213 3.40 -8.79 -9.14
C ASN A 213 2.36 -9.43 -10.07
N ALA A 214 1.76 -8.68 -10.98
CA ALA A 214 0.80 -9.19 -11.96
C ALA A 214 1.43 -10.26 -12.88
N ILE A 215 2.63 -10.00 -13.38
CA ILE A 215 3.37 -10.95 -14.24
C ILE A 215 3.70 -12.21 -13.44
N SER A 216 4.20 -12.08 -12.20
CA SER A 216 4.49 -13.23 -11.34
C SER A 216 3.24 -14.07 -11.10
N ARG A 217 2.10 -13.45 -10.81
CA ARG A 217 0.81 -14.13 -10.64
C ARG A 217 0.39 -14.88 -11.91
N LYS A 218 0.45 -14.21 -13.06
CA LYS A 218 0.12 -14.79 -14.37
C LYS A 218 1.00 -15.99 -14.73
N LEU A 219 2.26 -15.97 -14.26
CA LEU A 219 3.23 -17.06 -14.47
C LEU A 219 3.22 -18.09 -13.31
N GLY A 220 2.16 -18.15 -12.51
CA GLY A 220 1.98 -19.15 -11.45
C GLY A 220 2.97 -19.03 -10.29
N GLY A 221 3.52 -17.84 -10.04
CA GLY A 221 4.46 -17.58 -8.96
C GLY A 221 5.94 -17.64 -9.35
N ALA A 222 6.27 -17.51 -10.63
CA ALA A 222 7.65 -17.33 -11.08
C ALA A 222 8.26 -16.08 -10.43
N PHE A 223 9.56 -16.09 -10.18
CA PHE A 223 10.27 -14.95 -9.63
C PHE A 223 10.53 -13.92 -10.72
N VAL A 224 9.82 -12.81 -10.67
CA VAL A 224 9.92 -11.72 -11.65
C VAL A 224 10.73 -10.57 -11.08
N LYS A 225 11.67 -10.06 -11.87
CA LYS A 225 12.45 -8.84 -11.56
C LYS A 225 12.32 -7.83 -12.68
N ALA A 226 12.40 -6.56 -12.32
CA ALA A 226 12.51 -5.46 -13.25
C ALA A 226 13.59 -4.49 -12.81
N TYR A 227 14.27 -3.88 -13.78
CA TYR A 227 15.32 -2.88 -13.54
C TYR A 227 15.01 -1.65 -14.36
N CYS A 228 15.03 -0.50 -13.71
CA CYS A 228 14.87 0.78 -14.38
C CYS A 228 15.83 1.83 -13.83
N SER A 229 16.14 2.82 -14.66
CA SER A 229 16.90 4.00 -14.29
C SER A 229 16.10 5.26 -14.59
N ILE A 230 16.45 6.36 -13.94
CA ILE A 230 15.83 7.66 -14.21
C ILE A 230 15.93 7.99 -15.70
N GLY A 231 14.80 8.29 -16.31
CA GLY A 231 14.69 8.65 -17.72
C GLY A 231 14.47 7.47 -18.68
N ASP A 232 14.49 6.22 -18.17
CA ASP A 232 14.20 5.06 -19.00
C ASP A 232 12.76 5.11 -19.53
N GLU A 233 12.60 4.84 -20.82
CA GLU A 233 11.32 4.65 -21.49
C GLU A 233 10.91 3.18 -21.49
N GLU A 234 11.88 2.26 -21.36
CA GLU A 234 11.70 0.82 -21.29
C GLU A 234 12.36 0.24 -20.03
N VAL A 235 11.70 -0.74 -19.43
CA VAL A 235 12.14 -1.43 -18.20
C VAL A 235 12.55 -2.85 -18.55
N ASP A 236 13.77 -3.24 -18.20
CA ASP A 236 14.26 -4.61 -18.40
C ASP A 236 13.54 -5.61 -17.46
N LEU A 237 13.02 -6.71 -18.05
CA LEU A 237 12.32 -7.77 -17.35
C LEU A 237 13.11 -9.08 -17.32
N PHE A 238 13.09 -9.73 -16.15
CA PHE A 238 13.70 -11.03 -15.89
C PHE A 238 12.70 -11.97 -15.22
N VAL A 239 12.66 -13.21 -15.65
CA VAL A 239 11.88 -14.28 -15.04
C VAL A 239 12.84 -15.41 -14.63
N ASP A 240 12.81 -15.83 -13.37
CA ASP A 240 13.69 -16.85 -12.80
C ASP A 240 15.19 -16.63 -13.16
N GLY A 241 15.60 -15.37 -13.20
CA GLY A 241 16.98 -14.96 -13.49
C GLY A 241 17.32 -14.82 -14.98
N VAL A 242 16.41 -15.18 -15.88
CA VAL A 242 16.60 -15.04 -17.33
C VAL A 242 15.96 -13.75 -17.82
N ARG A 243 16.69 -12.94 -18.59
CA ARG A 243 16.13 -11.76 -19.26
C ARG A 243 15.14 -12.20 -20.33
N VAL A 244 13.87 -11.79 -20.16
CA VAL A 244 12.77 -12.19 -21.08
C VAL A 244 12.38 -11.10 -22.07
N GLY A 245 12.75 -9.84 -21.79
CA GLY A 245 12.41 -8.72 -22.67
C GLY A 245 12.44 -7.39 -21.95
N ARG A 246 11.68 -6.45 -22.51
CA ARG A 246 11.43 -5.12 -21.94
C ARG A 246 9.95 -4.83 -21.90
N LEU A 247 9.56 -3.97 -20.99
CA LEU A 247 8.22 -3.41 -20.85
C LEU A 247 8.32 -1.89 -21.07
N GLU A 248 7.53 -1.36 -21.97
CA GLU A 248 7.36 0.09 -22.11
C GLU A 248 6.85 0.68 -20.79
N PHE A 249 7.52 1.73 -20.29
CA PHE A 249 7.12 2.33 -19.01
C PHE A 249 5.71 2.94 -19.07
N SER A 250 5.32 3.48 -20.22
CA SER A 250 3.96 3.97 -20.47
C SER A 250 2.89 2.88 -20.31
N GLU A 251 3.16 1.67 -20.83
CA GLU A 251 2.26 0.51 -20.68
C GLU A 251 2.15 0.07 -19.20
N ALA A 252 3.27 0.11 -18.48
CA ALA A 252 3.26 -0.18 -17.03
C ALA A 252 2.42 0.82 -16.25
N VAL A 253 2.50 2.11 -16.59
CA VAL A 253 1.68 3.17 -15.97
C VAL A 253 0.20 2.99 -16.27
N GLU A 254 -0.16 2.67 -17.53
CA GLU A 254 -1.55 2.45 -17.92
C GLU A 254 -2.15 1.21 -17.24
N PHE A 255 -1.38 0.12 -17.17
CA PHE A 255 -1.78 -1.08 -16.46
C PHE A 255 -2.01 -0.79 -14.95
N ALA A 256 -1.07 -0.10 -14.33
CA ALA A 256 -1.18 0.26 -12.91
C ALA A 256 -2.38 1.20 -12.67
N ARG A 257 -2.66 2.12 -13.60
CA ARG A 257 -3.84 2.99 -13.55
C ARG A 257 -5.13 2.20 -13.57
N SER A 258 -5.28 1.26 -14.51
CA SER A 258 -6.45 0.38 -14.58
C SER A 258 -6.60 -0.39 -13.27
N TYR A 259 -5.54 -1.02 -12.81
CA TYR A 259 -5.53 -1.76 -11.54
C TYR A 259 -5.98 -0.91 -10.34
N ILE A 260 -5.42 0.29 -10.17
CA ILE A 260 -5.79 1.20 -9.06
C ILE A 260 -7.25 1.65 -9.21
N THR A 261 -7.71 1.94 -10.43
CA THR A 261 -9.10 2.34 -10.70
C THR A 261 -10.07 1.23 -10.35
N ASP A 262 -9.76 -0.01 -10.75
CA ASP A 262 -10.58 -1.19 -10.47
C ASP A 262 -10.67 -1.48 -8.96
N LEU A 263 -9.61 -1.20 -8.20
CA LEU A 263 -9.63 -1.26 -6.73
C LEU A 263 -10.47 -0.15 -6.07
N GLY A 264 -10.79 0.92 -6.78
CA GLY A 264 -11.51 2.08 -6.23
C GLY A 264 -10.62 3.22 -5.74
N GLY A 265 -9.36 3.31 -6.20
CA GLY A 265 -8.43 4.39 -5.95
C GLY A 265 -7.23 4.02 -5.08
N PHE A 266 -6.35 5.01 -4.88
CA PHE A 266 -5.12 4.85 -4.08
C PHE A 266 -5.40 4.62 -2.59
N GLU A 267 -6.47 5.21 -2.02
CA GLU A 267 -6.87 4.92 -0.64
C GLU A 267 -7.21 3.44 -0.48
N LYS A 268 -7.97 2.87 -1.42
CA LYS A 268 -8.33 1.45 -1.40
C LYS A 268 -7.11 0.55 -1.59
N PHE A 269 -6.23 0.90 -2.51
CA PHE A 269 -4.95 0.23 -2.66
C PHE A 269 -4.13 0.25 -1.35
N ALA A 270 -4.12 1.38 -0.64
CA ALA A 270 -3.42 1.52 0.63
C ALA A 270 -4.00 0.68 1.77
N GLU A 271 -5.27 0.25 1.71
CA GLU A 271 -5.87 -0.54 2.79
C GLU A 271 -5.16 -1.87 3.02
N TYR A 272 -4.85 -2.61 1.95
CA TYR A 272 -4.28 -3.96 2.02
C TYR A 272 -3.15 -4.24 1.02
N GLY A 273 -2.71 -3.24 0.27
CA GLY A 273 -1.68 -3.40 -0.76
C GLY A 273 -2.16 -4.16 -2.00
N MET A 274 -1.32 -5.03 -2.53
CA MET A 274 -1.62 -5.79 -3.75
C MET A 274 -2.74 -6.79 -3.49
N ARG A 275 -3.84 -6.66 -4.22
CA ARG A 275 -4.99 -7.58 -4.18
C ARG A 275 -5.41 -7.91 -5.61
N TRP A 276 -5.79 -9.16 -5.84
CA TRP A 276 -6.18 -9.66 -7.16
C TRP A 276 -7.53 -10.40 -7.12
N ASP A 277 -8.19 -10.41 -5.99
CA ASP A 277 -9.49 -11.02 -5.72
C ASP A 277 -10.70 -10.14 -6.10
N TYR A 278 -10.43 -9.00 -6.76
CA TYR A 278 -11.45 -8.18 -7.40
C TYR A 278 -11.77 -8.72 -8.80
N GLU A 279 -12.36 -9.90 -8.89
CA GLU A 279 -13.17 -10.24 -10.03
C GLU A 279 -14.55 -9.62 -9.77
N HIS A 280 -14.93 -8.72 -10.65
CA HIS A 280 -16.21 -8.03 -10.57
C HIS A 280 -17.32 -9.06 -10.51
N ASP A 281 -18.18 -8.98 -9.46
CA ASP A 281 -19.52 -9.53 -9.50
C ASP A 281 -20.42 -8.73 -10.47
#